data_e2ccd619c92b033522dd85c8226423d4
#
_entry.id   e2ccd619c92b033522dd85c8226423d4
#
_cell.length_a   1.000
_cell.length_b   1.000
_cell.length_c   1.000
_cell.angle_alpha   90.00
_cell.angle_beta   90.00
_cell.angle_gamma   90.00
#
_symmetry.space_group_name_H-M   'P 1'
#
loop_
_entity.id
_entity.type
_entity.pdbx_description
1 polymer ?
#
loop_
_entity_poly.entity_id
_entity_poly.type
_entity_poly.pdbx_seq_one_letter_code
_entity_poly.pdbx_strand_id
1 'polypeptide(L)'
;MEATADHRPSSVGKPNQIVIATPGSAPRTANGYSALLILDPDVWLSAQSLHAEQFALRDWSEAMQLLNPDARVVVAGLGAHLGQPLSLWQHREMARTALREAKQLGLPPATRCVTLIGTRQILDRAEQALSSLGCKRLGQSEDSLSFTFSYQQGPAVAKELRAVATAAGARETASGKQRGLKIAMDDLGLI
;
A
#
# COMPACT_ATOMS: atom_id res chain seq x y z
N MET A 1 25.04 13.35 -6.61
CA MET A 1 24.61 13.57 -5.20
C MET A 1 23.63 12.48 -4.85
N GLU A 2 23.74 11.92 -3.69
CA GLU A 2 22.88 10.83 -3.22
C GLU A 2 21.89 11.37 -2.18
N ALA A 3 20.63 10.96 -2.27
CA ALA A 3 19.56 11.31 -1.36
C ALA A 3 18.77 10.05 -0.96
N THR A 4 18.61 9.84 0.33
CA THR A 4 17.90 8.68 0.90
C THR A 4 16.86 9.14 1.92
N ALA A 5 16.02 8.23 2.41
CA ALA A 5 15.03 8.55 3.43
C ALA A 5 15.67 9.15 4.70
N ASP A 6 16.87 8.66 5.07
CA ASP A 6 17.62 9.12 6.26
C ASP A 6 18.51 10.33 5.99
N HIS A 7 18.83 10.60 4.73
CA HIS A 7 19.66 11.73 4.32
C HIS A 7 19.02 12.49 3.16
N ARG A 8 18.27 13.54 3.49
CA ARG A 8 17.63 14.43 2.51
C ARG A 8 18.42 15.75 2.41
N PRO A 9 19.22 15.94 1.36
CA PRO A 9 19.88 17.23 1.16
C PRO A 9 18.83 18.31 0.91
N SER A 10 19.02 19.47 1.53
CA SER A 10 18.08 20.59 1.45
C SER A 10 18.07 21.29 0.08
N SER A 11 19.13 21.13 -0.71
CA SER A 11 19.27 21.74 -2.04
C SER A 11 20.28 21.02 -2.90
N VAL A 12 20.13 21.19 -4.23
CA VAL A 12 21.15 20.81 -5.21
C VAL A 12 22.11 21.97 -5.39
N GLY A 13 23.35 21.79 -4.98
CA GLY A 13 24.31 22.89 -4.85
C GLY A 13 24.98 23.36 -6.13
N LYS A 14 24.90 22.62 -7.24
CA LYS A 14 25.63 22.93 -8.50
C LYS A 14 24.79 22.63 -9.73
N PRO A 15 24.90 23.41 -10.82
CA PRO A 15 24.31 23.06 -12.10
C PRO A 15 24.97 21.78 -12.68
N ASN A 16 24.24 21.09 -13.56
CA ASN A 16 24.69 19.86 -14.25
C ASN A 16 25.06 18.71 -13.30
N GLN A 17 24.32 18.56 -12.22
CA GLN A 17 24.53 17.53 -11.23
C GLN A 17 23.54 16.38 -11.40
N ILE A 18 24.03 15.15 -11.27
CA ILE A 18 23.17 13.96 -11.18
C ILE A 18 22.82 13.74 -9.72
N VAL A 19 21.54 13.56 -9.43
CA VAL A 19 21.02 13.19 -8.12
C VAL A 19 20.52 11.76 -8.19
N ILE A 20 21.09 10.89 -7.34
CA ILE A 20 20.60 9.52 -7.14
C ILE A 20 19.77 9.55 -5.87
N ALA A 21 18.51 9.13 -5.95
CA ALA A 21 17.57 9.26 -4.85
C ALA A 21 16.69 8.02 -4.72
N THR A 22 16.39 7.63 -3.49
CA THR A 22 15.31 6.71 -3.20
C THR A 22 13.95 7.42 -3.33
N PRO A 23 12.84 6.70 -3.48
CA PRO A 23 11.51 7.29 -3.60
C PRO A 23 11.22 8.36 -2.54
N GLY A 24 10.73 9.51 -2.99
CA GLY A 24 10.35 10.62 -2.12
C GLY A 24 11.53 11.36 -1.44
N SER A 25 12.79 10.98 -1.69
CA SER A 25 13.95 11.62 -1.05
C SER A 25 14.64 12.68 -1.91
N ALA A 26 14.35 12.77 -3.20
CA ALA A 26 14.95 13.77 -4.08
C ALA A 26 14.61 15.20 -3.62
N PRO A 27 15.61 16.08 -3.46
CA PRO A 27 15.38 17.45 -3.05
C PRO A 27 14.71 18.27 -4.18
N ARG A 28 13.94 19.26 -3.80
CA ARG A 28 13.42 20.24 -4.77
C ARG A 28 14.53 21.14 -5.27
N THR A 29 14.45 21.54 -6.53
CA THR A 29 15.37 22.51 -7.14
C THR A 29 14.58 23.74 -7.58
N ALA A 30 15.23 24.90 -7.66
CA ALA A 30 14.55 26.14 -8.04
C ALA A 30 13.93 26.09 -9.43
N ASN A 31 14.60 25.40 -10.37
CA ASN A 31 14.20 25.33 -11.79
C ASN A 31 13.65 23.95 -12.20
N GLY A 32 13.45 23.02 -11.25
CA GLY A 32 13.14 21.62 -11.57
C GLY A 32 14.31 20.86 -12.17
N TYR A 33 14.17 19.54 -12.27
CA TYR A 33 15.15 18.69 -12.96
C TYR A 33 14.88 18.68 -14.48
N SER A 34 15.93 18.61 -15.28
CA SER A 34 15.83 18.53 -16.75
C SER A 34 15.60 17.11 -17.28
N ALA A 35 15.79 16.10 -16.44
CA ALA A 35 15.50 14.71 -16.78
C ALA A 35 15.23 13.89 -15.52
N LEU A 36 14.44 12.83 -15.68
CA LEU A 36 14.19 11.78 -14.68
C LEU A 36 14.44 10.42 -15.34
N LEU A 37 15.23 9.61 -14.69
CA LEU A 37 15.42 8.21 -15.03
C LEU A 37 14.95 7.35 -13.87
N ILE A 38 13.94 6.53 -14.10
CA ILE A 38 13.45 5.52 -13.16
C ILE A 38 14.05 4.19 -13.59
N LEU A 39 14.84 3.60 -12.70
CA LEU A 39 15.46 2.29 -12.90
C LEU A 39 14.64 1.22 -12.17
N ASP A 40 14.68 0.00 -12.70
CA ASP A 40 14.14 -1.21 -12.08
C ASP A 40 12.67 -1.08 -11.61
N PRO A 41 11.72 -0.66 -12.49
CA PRO A 41 10.31 -0.54 -12.14
C PRO A 41 9.73 -1.85 -11.58
N ASP A 42 10.30 -3.00 -11.96
CA ASP A 42 9.88 -4.33 -11.48
C ASP A 42 10.08 -4.50 -9.98
N VAL A 43 11.06 -3.85 -9.38
CA VAL A 43 11.27 -3.87 -7.91
C VAL A 43 10.05 -3.27 -7.19
N TRP A 44 9.44 -2.24 -7.77
CA TRP A 44 8.24 -1.61 -7.23
C TRP A 44 6.99 -2.44 -7.46
N LEU A 45 6.87 -3.03 -8.66
CA LEU A 45 5.71 -3.80 -9.08
C LEU A 45 5.68 -5.20 -8.44
N SER A 46 6.84 -5.74 -8.05
CA SER A 46 6.96 -7.04 -7.37
C SER A 46 6.73 -6.99 -5.86
N ALA A 47 6.42 -5.81 -5.30
CA ALA A 47 6.07 -5.72 -3.89
C ALA A 47 4.88 -6.64 -3.58
N GLN A 48 4.96 -7.36 -2.46
CA GLN A 48 3.89 -8.25 -2.00
C GLN A 48 2.72 -7.40 -1.45
N SER A 49 2.03 -6.71 -2.34
CA SER A 49 0.88 -5.86 -2.01
C SER A 49 -0.08 -5.83 -3.19
N LEU A 50 -1.38 -5.91 -2.91
CA LEU A 50 -2.44 -5.73 -3.90
C LEU A 50 -2.44 -4.33 -4.54
N HIS A 51 -1.71 -3.38 -3.95
CA HIS A 51 -1.64 -1.98 -4.39
C HIS A 51 -0.24 -1.58 -4.88
N ALA A 52 0.65 -2.55 -5.14
CA ALA A 52 2.01 -2.28 -5.60
C ALA A 52 2.05 -1.34 -6.82
N GLU A 53 1.18 -1.59 -7.80
CA GLU A 53 1.06 -0.77 -9.02
C GLU A 53 0.61 0.66 -8.70
N GLN A 54 -0.40 0.84 -7.84
CA GLN A 54 -0.88 2.17 -7.45
C GLN A 54 0.18 2.95 -6.66
N PHE A 55 0.93 2.27 -5.80
CA PHE A 55 2.03 2.89 -5.06
C PHE A 55 3.16 3.30 -6.00
N ALA A 56 3.57 2.43 -6.93
CA ALA A 56 4.56 2.73 -7.94
C ALA A 56 4.15 3.96 -8.78
N LEU A 57 2.93 3.97 -9.30
CA LEU A 57 2.40 5.09 -10.09
C LEU A 57 2.35 6.40 -9.31
N ARG A 58 1.96 6.37 -8.03
CA ARG A 58 1.98 7.54 -7.16
C ARG A 58 3.40 8.07 -7.02
N ASP A 59 4.34 7.22 -6.63
CA ASP A 59 5.72 7.62 -6.34
C ASP A 59 6.43 8.13 -7.60
N TRP A 60 6.18 7.51 -8.76
CA TRP A 60 6.69 8.00 -10.03
C TRP A 60 6.07 9.36 -10.42
N SER A 61 4.76 9.53 -10.20
CA SER A 61 4.09 10.81 -10.46
C SER A 61 4.58 11.92 -9.53
N GLU A 62 4.87 11.61 -8.26
CA GLU A 62 5.47 12.54 -7.31
C GLU A 62 6.88 12.96 -7.76
N ALA A 63 7.70 12.01 -8.23
CA ALA A 63 9.02 12.31 -8.78
C ALA A 63 8.93 13.21 -10.03
N MET A 64 7.95 12.96 -10.91
CA MET A 64 7.72 13.78 -12.11
C MET A 64 7.32 15.24 -11.77
N GLN A 65 6.71 15.50 -10.62
CA GLN A 65 6.40 16.87 -10.17
C GLN A 65 7.63 17.71 -9.82
N LEU A 66 8.80 17.09 -9.69
CA LEU A 66 10.06 17.77 -9.45
C LEU A 66 10.74 18.27 -10.74
N LEU A 67 10.16 17.96 -11.90
CA LEU A 67 10.73 18.26 -13.20
C LEU A 67 10.35 19.67 -13.67
N ASN A 68 11.18 20.22 -14.55
CA ASN A 68 10.79 21.38 -15.34
C ASN A 68 9.85 20.96 -16.50
N PRO A 69 9.13 21.92 -17.14
CA PRO A 69 8.17 21.60 -18.19
C PRO A 69 8.74 20.89 -19.43
N ASP A 70 10.02 21.09 -19.72
CA ASP A 70 10.70 20.53 -20.90
C ASP A 70 11.50 19.26 -20.59
N ALA A 71 11.37 18.74 -19.36
CA ALA A 71 12.14 17.60 -18.89
C ALA A 71 11.77 16.30 -19.61
N ARG A 72 12.75 15.43 -19.77
CA ARG A 72 12.55 14.09 -20.31
C ARG A 72 12.41 13.08 -19.18
N VAL A 73 11.45 12.16 -19.34
CA VAL A 73 11.24 11.04 -18.42
C VAL A 73 11.52 9.74 -19.14
N VAL A 74 12.34 8.91 -18.53
CA VAL A 74 12.62 7.54 -19.00
C VAL A 74 12.35 6.59 -17.84
N VAL A 75 11.51 5.59 -18.07
CA VAL A 75 11.28 4.47 -17.15
C VAL A 75 11.81 3.22 -17.82
N ALA A 76 12.95 2.73 -17.36
CA ALA A 76 13.63 1.62 -17.98
C ALA A 76 12.92 0.29 -17.70
N GLY A 77 12.51 -0.44 -18.74
CA GLY A 77 11.89 -1.76 -18.60
C GLY A 77 10.38 -1.76 -18.30
N LEU A 78 9.72 -0.60 -18.24
CA LEU A 78 8.27 -0.54 -17.97
C LEU A 78 7.47 -1.08 -19.16
N GLY A 79 6.59 -2.05 -18.91
CA GLY A 79 5.68 -2.60 -19.92
C GLY A 79 4.69 -1.57 -20.46
N ALA A 80 4.25 -1.76 -21.72
CA ALA A 80 3.36 -0.82 -22.42
C ALA A 80 2.02 -0.59 -21.69
N HIS A 81 1.53 -1.56 -20.92
CA HIS A 81 0.25 -1.47 -20.20
C HIS A 81 0.25 -0.36 -19.12
N LEU A 82 1.40 -0.04 -18.54
CA LEU A 82 1.59 1.08 -17.60
C LEU A 82 2.28 2.27 -18.27
N GLY A 83 3.26 2.00 -19.12
CA GLY A 83 4.09 3.04 -19.73
C GLY A 83 3.29 3.98 -20.63
N GLN A 84 2.39 3.47 -21.45
CA GLN A 84 1.58 4.31 -22.34
C GLN A 84 0.58 5.17 -21.55
N PRO A 85 -0.26 4.65 -20.65
CA PRO A 85 -1.15 5.50 -19.86
C PRO A 85 -0.40 6.50 -18.96
N LEU A 86 0.76 6.13 -18.43
CA LEU A 86 1.58 7.02 -17.62
C LEU A 86 2.10 8.19 -18.45
N SER A 87 2.62 7.92 -19.66
CA SER A 87 3.13 8.96 -20.58
C SER A 87 2.05 9.95 -21.05
N LEU A 88 0.79 9.51 -21.10
CA LEU A 88 -0.37 10.31 -21.47
C LEU A 88 -1.12 10.91 -20.28
N TRP A 89 -0.59 10.77 -19.06
CA TRP A 89 -1.24 11.21 -17.80
C TRP A 89 -2.66 10.68 -17.62
N GLN A 90 -2.92 9.44 -18.06
CA GLN A 90 -4.23 8.79 -18.00
C GLN A 90 -4.51 8.12 -16.64
N HIS A 91 -4.07 8.72 -15.55
CA HIS A 91 -4.24 8.19 -14.19
C HIS A 91 -5.69 7.87 -13.83
N ARG A 92 -6.63 8.70 -14.31
CA ARG A 92 -8.07 8.48 -14.08
C ARG A 92 -8.57 7.19 -14.73
N GLU A 93 -8.12 6.90 -15.94
CA GLU A 93 -8.52 5.68 -16.66
C GLU A 93 -7.86 4.45 -16.05
N MET A 94 -6.60 4.57 -15.64
CA MET A 94 -5.90 3.52 -14.89
C MET A 94 -6.65 3.18 -13.59
N ALA A 95 -7.01 4.19 -12.80
CA ALA A 95 -7.78 4.01 -11.57
C ALA A 95 -9.16 3.39 -11.81
N ARG A 96 -9.86 3.77 -12.89
CA ARG A 96 -11.15 3.18 -13.27
C ARG A 96 -11.02 1.71 -13.67
N THR A 97 -9.96 1.35 -14.38
CA THR A 97 -9.67 -0.02 -14.77
C THR A 97 -9.37 -0.86 -13.53
N ALA A 98 -8.47 -0.42 -12.67
CA ALA A 98 -8.14 -1.10 -11.41
C ALA A 98 -9.37 -1.29 -10.51
N LEU A 99 -10.25 -0.26 -10.39
CA LEU A 99 -11.49 -0.38 -9.62
C LEU A 99 -12.47 -1.40 -10.24
N ARG A 100 -12.53 -1.50 -11.55
CA ARG A 100 -13.39 -2.46 -12.25
C ARG A 100 -12.92 -3.89 -12.00
N GLU A 101 -11.63 -4.12 -12.08
CA GLU A 101 -11.00 -5.41 -11.78
C GLU A 101 -11.18 -5.78 -10.30
N ALA A 102 -10.95 -4.85 -9.38
CA ALA A 102 -11.19 -5.06 -7.96
C ALA A 102 -12.65 -5.44 -7.67
N LYS A 103 -13.63 -4.83 -8.36
CA LYS A 103 -15.05 -5.21 -8.24
C LYS A 103 -15.32 -6.63 -8.73
N GLN A 104 -14.72 -7.04 -9.83
CA GLN A 104 -14.90 -8.39 -10.37
C GLN A 104 -14.31 -9.45 -9.43
N LEU A 105 -13.18 -9.15 -8.81
CA LEU A 105 -12.46 -10.04 -7.91
C LEU A 105 -12.95 -9.97 -6.44
N GLY A 106 -13.78 -8.99 -6.10
CA GLY A 106 -14.21 -8.75 -4.71
C GLY A 106 -13.07 -8.29 -3.80
N LEU A 107 -12.14 -7.51 -4.33
CA LEU A 107 -10.94 -7.01 -3.65
C LEU A 107 -11.09 -5.52 -3.26
N PRO A 108 -10.29 -5.02 -2.30
CA PRO A 108 -10.15 -3.59 -2.08
C PRO A 108 -9.69 -2.86 -3.37
N PRO A 109 -10.13 -1.65 -3.63
CA PRO A 109 -11.01 -0.80 -2.81
C PRO A 109 -12.51 -1.02 -3.08
N ALA A 110 -12.91 -2.00 -3.88
CA ALA A 110 -14.33 -2.30 -4.13
C ALA A 110 -15.01 -2.96 -2.91
N THR A 111 -14.24 -3.60 -2.07
CA THR A 111 -14.61 -4.11 -0.74
C THR A 111 -13.71 -3.48 0.32
N ARG A 112 -14.08 -3.62 1.58
CA ARG A 112 -13.20 -3.33 2.70
C ARG A 112 -12.37 -4.55 3.06
N CYS A 113 -11.29 -4.33 3.77
CA CYS A 113 -10.47 -5.42 4.31
C CYS A 113 -10.11 -5.20 5.78
N VAL A 114 -9.74 -6.28 6.44
CA VAL A 114 -9.16 -6.26 7.78
C VAL A 114 -8.05 -7.29 7.86
N THR A 115 -6.92 -6.90 8.43
CA THR A 115 -5.84 -7.81 8.79
C THR A 115 -5.77 -7.91 10.31
N LEU A 116 -5.75 -9.14 10.79
CA LEU A 116 -5.72 -9.53 12.20
C LEU A 116 -4.36 -10.16 12.48
N ILE A 117 -3.68 -9.71 13.52
CA ILE A 117 -2.41 -10.28 13.96
C ILE A 117 -2.54 -10.68 15.43
N GLY A 118 -2.20 -11.91 15.74
CA GLY A 118 -2.35 -12.44 17.10
C GLY A 118 -1.96 -13.89 17.25
N THR A 119 -2.22 -14.47 18.42
CA THR A 119 -2.01 -15.91 18.65
C THR A 119 -3.05 -16.73 17.90
N ARG A 120 -2.70 -17.95 17.51
CA ARG A 120 -3.59 -18.85 16.77
C ARG A 120 -4.97 -18.98 17.40
N GLN A 121 -5.04 -19.12 18.74
CA GLN A 121 -6.29 -19.27 19.46
C GLN A 121 -7.22 -18.03 19.35
N ILE A 122 -6.63 -16.82 19.30
CA ILE A 122 -7.38 -15.57 19.14
C ILE A 122 -7.83 -15.43 17.69
N LEU A 123 -6.95 -15.76 16.74
CA LEU A 123 -7.24 -15.72 15.31
C LEU A 123 -8.37 -16.69 14.95
N ASP A 124 -8.38 -17.91 15.48
CA ASP A 124 -9.45 -18.89 15.22
C ASP A 124 -10.83 -18.39 15.70
N ARG A 125 -10.89 -17.68 16.82
CA ARG A 125 -12.14 -17.04 17.30
C ARG A 125 -12.58 -15.90 16.42
N ALA A 126 -11.64 -15.05 16.02
CA ALA A 126 -11.93 -13.95 15.11
C ALA A 126 -12.40 -14.47 13.75
N GLU A 127 -11.77 -15.53 13.23
CA GLU A 127 -12.18 -16.19 11.99
C GLU A 127 -13.61 -16.73 12.08
N GLN A 128 -13.95 -17.41 13.19
CA GLN A 128 -15.30 -17.91 13.39
C GLN A 128 -16.34 -16.78 13.42
N ALA A 129 -16.05 -15.69 14.14
CA ALA A 129 -16.92 -14.52 14.20
C ALA A 129 -17.10 -13.86 12.83
N LEU A 130 -16.01 -13.67 12.06
CA LEU A 130 -16.07 -13.05 10.75
C LEU A 130 -16.72 -13.95 9.70
N SER A 131 -16.49 -15.25 9.76
CA SER A 131 -17.13 -16.22 8.86
C SER A 131 -18.65 -16.26 9.06
N SER A 132 -19.14 -16.13 10.30
CA SER A 132 -20.58 -16.04 10.60
C SER A 132 -21.24 -14.79 9.99
N LEU A 133 -20.49 -13.72 9.78
CA LEU A 133 -20.92 -12.50 9.09
C LEU A 133 -20.80 -12.58 7.55
N GLY A 134 -20.32 -13.71 7.01
CA GLY A 134 -20.11 -13.88 5.57
C GLY A 134 -18.87 -13.17 5.03
N CYS A 135 -17.93 -12.80 5.87
CA CYS A 135 -16.64 -12.25 5.41
C CYS A 135 -15.84 -13.34 4.68
N LYS A 136 -15.13 -12.94 3.62
CA LYS A 136 -14.30 -13.88 2.82
C LYS A 136 -12.85 -13.77 3.26
N ARG A 137 -12.21 -14.92 3.49
CA ARG A 137 -10.77 -14.96 3.77
C ARG A 137 -9.98 -14.57 2.53
N LEU A 138 -9.09 -13.59 2.67
CA LEU A 138 -8.21 -13.09 1.60
C LEU A 138 -6.82 -13.72 1.68
N GLY A 139 -6.27 -13.83 2.90
CA GLY A 139 -4.93 -14.36 3.11
C GLY A 139 -4.75 -14.90 4.53
N GLN A 140 -3.67 -15.66 4.69
CA GLN A 140 -3.29 -16.27 5.98
C GLN A 140 -1.77 -16.43 6.04
N SER A 141 -1.20 -16.10 7.20
CA SER A 141 0.14 -16.50 7.60
C SER A 141 0.09 -17.20 8.96
N GLU A 142 1.26 -17.51 9.56
CA GLU A 142 1.33 -18.20 10.85
C GLU A 142 0.64 -17.40 11.98
N ASP A 143 0.83 -16.08 11.97
CA ASP A 143 0.37 -15.16 13.02
C ASP A 143 -0.61 -14.09 12.53
N SER A 144 -1.09 -14.19 11.28
CA SER A 144 -2.04 -13.24 10.69
C SER A 144 -3.13 -13.88 9.84
N LEU A 145 -4.30 -13.23 9.82
CA LEU A 145 -5.42 -13.54 8.94
C LEU A 145 -5.96 -12.25 8.32
N SER A 146 -6.24 -12.30 7.01
CA SER A 146 -6.85 -11.18 6.29
C SER A 146 -8.21 -11.58 5.72
N PHE A 147 -9.20 -10.68 5.85
CA PHE A 147 -10.56 -10.88 5.34
C PHE A 147 -11.01 -9.69 4.51
N THR A 148 -11.88 -9.96 3.53
CA THR A 148 -12.64 -8.93 2.82
C THR A 148 -14.11 -9.00 3.18
N PHE A 149 -14.79 -7.86 3.15
CA PHE A 149 -16.21 -7.71 3.44
C PHE A 149 -16.78 -6.47 2.76
N SER A 150 -18.10 -6.42 2.59
CA SER A 150 -18.77 -5.27 1.98
C SER A 150 -18.73 -4.05 2.91
N TYR A 151 -18.87 -2.85 2.34
CA TYR A 151 -18.99 -1.61 3.13
C TYR A 151 -20.15 -1.66 4.12
N GLN A 152 -21.26 -2.32 3.77
CA GLN A 152 -22.43 -2.47 4.64
C GLN A 152 -22.17 -3.35 5.87
N GLN A 153 -21.26 -4.32 5.77
CA GLN A 153 -20.88 -5.20 6.87
C GLN A 153 -19.94 -4.52 7.87
N GLY A 154 -19.33 -3.38 7.52
CA GLY A 154 -18.30 -2.70 8.31
C GLY A 154 -18.65 -2.52 9.81
N PRO A 155 -19.85 -1.97 10.14
CA PRO A 155 -20.24 -1.81 11.56
C PRO A 155 -20.34 -3.13 12.33
N ALA A 156 -20.89 -4.18 11.73
CA ALA A 156 -20.99 -5.50 12.33
C ALA A 156 -19.61 -6.14 12.55
N VAL A 157 -18.74 -6.08 11.53
CA VAL A 157 -17.35 -6.54 11.60
C VAL A 157 -16.60 -5.84 12.74
N ALA A 158 -16.69 -4.52 12.82
CA ALA A 158 -16.03 -3.74 13.86
C ALA A 158 -16.53 -4.09 15.26
N LYS A 159 -17.83 -4.36 15.42
CA LYS A 159 -18.44 -4.77 16.68
C LYS A 159 -17.91 -6.14 17.14
N GLU A 160 -17.94 -7.14 16.26
CA GLU A 160 -17.48 -8.49 16.58
C GLU A 160 -15.97 -8.53 16.90
N LEU A 161 -15.14 -7.84 16.10
CA LEU A 161 -13.71 -7.77 16.35
C LEU A 161 -13.38 -7.07 17.68
N ARG A 162 -14.14 -6.04 18.04
CA ARG A 162 -13.99 -5.39 19.35
C ARG A 162 -14.35 -6.36 20.49
N ALA A 163 -15.42 -7.15 20.35
CA ALA A 163 -15.77 -8.17 21.35
C ALA A 163 -14.68 -9.22 21.51
N VAL A 164 -14.12 -9.73 20.40
CA VAL A 164 -12.99 -10.68 20.43
C VAL A 164 -11.77 -10.07 21.11
N ALA A 165 -11.40 -8.82 20.75
CA ALA A 165 -10.26 -8.13 21.35
C ALA A 165 -10.44 -7.88 22.85
N THR A 166 -11.64 -7.48 23.29
CA THR A 166 -11.96 -7.28 24.71
C THR A 166 -11.88 -8.60 25.49
N ALA A 167 -12.42 -9.69 24.94
CA ALA A 167 -12.34 -11.01 25.57
C ALA A 167 -10.91 -11.57 25.63
N ALA A 168 -10.06 -11.21 24.64
CA ALA A 168 -8.64 -11.53 24.67
C ALA A 168 -7.91 -10.74 25.77
N GLY A 169 -8.10 -9.42 25.86
CA GLY A 169 -7.48 -8.56 26.86
C GLY A 169 -7.86 -8.91 28.30
N ALA A 170 -9.12 -9.31 28.59
CA ALA A 170 -9.55 -9.74 29.89
C ALA A 170 -8.82 -11.02 30.38
N ARG A 171 -8.36 -11.86 29.47
CA ARG A 171 -7.57 -13.07 29.79
C ARG A 171 -6.09 -12.80 30.00
N GLU A 172 -5.55 -11.77 29.33
CA GLU A 172 -4.16 -11.34 29.50
C GLU A 172 -3.86 -10.81 30.87
N THR A 173 -4.78 -10.05 31.48
CA THR A 173 -4.65 -9.57 32.86
C THR A 173 -4.59 -10.72 33.87
N ALA A 174 -5.10 -11.90 33.52
CA ALA A 174 -5.07 -13.08 34.41
C ALA A 174 -3.80 -13.96 34.25
N SER A 175 -3.08 -13.87 33.11
CA SER A 175 -1.97 -14.79 32.77
C SER A 175 -0.63 -14.14 32.42
N GLY A 176 -0.55 -12.82 32.40
CA GLY A 176 0.73 -12.05 32.37
C GLY A 176 1.54 -12.07 31.08
N LYS A 177 1.17 -12.77 30.02
CA LYS A 177 1.98 -12.85 28.76
C LYS A 177 1.22 -13.33 27.52
N GLN A 178 0.20 -12.63 27.04
CA GLN A 178 -0.31 -12.92 25.69
C GLN A 178 -0.35 -11.64 24.85
N ARG A 179 0.13 -11.71 23.60
CA ARG A 179 -0.03 -10.61 22.62
C ARG A 179 -1.51 -10.49 22.29
N GLY A 180 -2.12 -9.34 22.59
CA GLY A 180 -3.48 -9.01 22.24
C GLY A 180 -3.74 -9.10 20.72
N LEU A 181 -5.01 -9.09 20.34
CA LEU A 181 -5.39 -9.02 18.93
C LEU A 181 -5.07 -7.62 18.37
N LYS A 182 -4.14 -7.52 17.43
CA LYS A 182 -3.95 -6.32 16.63
C LYS A 182 -4.91 -6.35 15.43
N ILE A 183 -5.65 -5.29 15.24
CA ILE A 183 -6.64 -5.14 14.17
C ILE A 183 -6.21 -3.98 13.29
N ALA A 184 -5.96 -4.23 12.01
CA ALA A 184 -5.68 -3.21 11.01
C ALA A 184 -6.81 -3.21 9.96
N MET A 185 -7.63 -2.15 9.98
CA MET A 185 -8.73 -1.97 9.04
C MET A 185 -8.26 -1.17 7.84
N ASP A 186 -8.55 -1.67 6.64
CA ASP A 186 -8.20 -1.02 5.36
C ASP A 186 -6.72 -0.65 5.25
N ASP A 187 -5.85 -1.43 5.89
CA ASP A 187 -4.40 -1.23 5.82
C ASP A 187 -3.84 -1.88 4.55
N LEU A 188 -3.54 -1.04 3.58
CA LEU A 188 -3.08 -1.44 2.25
C LEU A 188 -1.64 -1.97 2.26
N GLY A 189 -0.87 -1.73 3.32
CA GLY A 189 0.51 -2.20 3.46
C GLY A 189 0.64 -3.62 4.03
N LEU A 190 -0.47 -4.20 4.53
CA LEU A 190 -0.49 -5.53 5.14
C LEU A 190 -1.20 -6.60 4.27
N ILE A 191 -1.55 -6.24 3.02
CA ILE A 191 -2.27 -7.12 2.09
C ILE A 191 -1.44 -7.30 0.83
#